data_dc4b0d11548e538fb9eade51dbaf8f41
#
_entry.id   dc4b0d11548e538fb9eade51dbaf8f41
#
_cell.length_a   1.000
_cell.length_b   1.000
_cell.length_c   1.000
_cell.angle_alpha   90.00
_cell.angle_beta   90.00
_cell.angle_gamma   90.00
#
_symmetry.space_group_name_H-M   'P 1'
#
loop_
_entity.id
_entity.type
_entity.pdbx_description
1 polymer ?
#
loop_
_entity_poly.entity_id
_entity_poly.type
_entity_poly.pdbx_seq_one_letter_code
_entity_poly.pdbx_strand_id
1 'polypeptide(L)'
;MKISIIGGSGFVGSNLSKLFKKNNINFQIFDNVKSKFFPEKYIHGDIRHNDELKEIADSDVLINLAAVHRDDVRPLSLYDEINVEGSKNICKLARENGINKIIFTSSVAVYGFAKPNTNENGEINYFNDYGRTKYLAEGVFIEWYNEDPVNRTLVIIRPTVIFGKGNRGNVYNLLNQINSKKFAMFGNGKNIKSMAYVKNVAAFINHSLSFEKGLHLYNYIDKPDMNMNQLVSITRGVLFNKPNVGLRMPAFIGKLIGYVADIISFIIKKNLPISSIRVKKFLSTTQFDSSLEIANFKAPYSLEDGLQKTLKYEFIEDNKNKVTFETE
;
A
#
# COMPACT_ATOMS: atom_id res chain seq x y z
N MET A 1 25.67 2.60 -8.01
CA MET A 1 24.23 2.67 -8.34
C MET A 1 23.60 3.72 -7.45
N LYS A 2 23.03 4.76 -8.06
CA LYS A 2 22.27 5.84 -7.41
C LYS A 2 20.77 5.61 -7.65
N ILE A 3 19.96 5.62 -6.59
CA ILE A 3 18.54 5.28 -6.65
C ILE A 3 17.72 6.50 -6.27
N SER A 4 16.74 6.87 -7.08
CA SER A 4 15.76 7.87 -6.71
C SER A 4 14.45 7.23 -6.28
N ILE A 5 14.02 7.56 -5.06
CA ILE A 5 12.74 7.13 -4.49
C ILE A 5 11.74 8.27 -4.65
N ILE A 6 10.89 8.17 -5.67
CA ILE A 6 9.82 9.12 -5.97
C ILE A 6 8.64 8.80 -5.05
N GLY A 7 8.13 9.79 -4.31
CA GLY A 7 7.18 9.56 -3.21
C GLY A 7 7.85 8.99 -1.96
N GLY A 8 9.17 9.23 -1.80
CA GLY A 8 10.00 8.61 -0.76
C GLY A 8 9.75 9.13 0.66
N SER A 9 9.07 10.26 0.82
CA SER A 9 8.67 10.80 2.13
C SER A 9 7.42 10.10 2.70
N GLY A 10 6.68 9.36 1.88
CA GLY A 10 5.50 8.61 2.25
C GLY A 10 5.78 7.39 3.14
N PHE A 11 4.73 6.63 3.46
CA PHE A 11 4.79 5.49 4.39
C PHE A 11 5.76 4.38 3.91
N VAL A 12 5.58 3.91 2.67
CA VAL A 12 6.45 2.87 2.09
C VAL A 12 7.86 3.41 1.87
N GLY A 13 7.97 4.60 1.27
CA GLY A 13 9.26 5.25 0.96
C GLY A 13 10.12 5.48 2.19
N SER A 14 9.54 5.94 3.30
CA SER A 14 10.27 6.11 4.57
C SER A 14 10.81 4.78 5.14
N ASN A 15 10.07 3.68 4.99
CA ASN A 15 10.54 2.36 5.43
C ASN A 15 11.62 1.81 4.50
N LEU A 16 11.48 2.03 3.19
CA LEU A 16 12.49 1.67 2.19
C LEU A 16 13.79 2.46 2.42
N SER A 17 13.70 3.77 2.62
CA SER A 17 14.86 4.64 2.92
C SER A 17 15.61 4.22 4.17
N LYS A 18 14.90 3.80 5.23
CA LYS A 18 15.52 3.22 6.44
C LYS A 18 16.27 1.93 6.13
N LEU A 19 15.71 1.07 5.28
CA LEU A 19 16.37 -0.16 4.83
C LEU A 19 17.60 0.13 3.99
N PHE A 20 17.51 1.07 3.04
CA PHE A 20 18.64 1.50 2.21
C PHE A 20 19.77 2.09 3.05
N LYS A 21 19.46 2.95 4.02
CA LYS A 21 20.46 3.48 4.95
C LYS A 21 21.17 2.37 5.73
N LYS A 22 20.41 1.40 6.24
CA LYS A 22 20.96 0.25 6.97
C LYS A 22 21.90 -0.59 6.10
N ASN A 23 21.58 -0.74 4.81
CA ASN A 23 22.34 -1.56 3.87
C ASN A 23 23.43 -0.75 3.11
N ASN A 24 23.69 0.51 3.48
CA ASN A 24 24.62 1.41 2.80
C ASN A 24 24.36 1.58 1.29
N ILE A 25 23.08 1.52 0.88
CA ILE A 25 22.66 1.77 -0.51
C ILE A 25 22.63 3.29 -0.73
N ASN A 26 23.17 3.76 -1.85
CA ASN A 26 23.10 5.18 -2.21
C ASN A 26 21.73 5.52 -2.78
N PHE A 27 21.03 6.45 -2.12
CA PHE A 27 19.68 6.88 -2.53
C PHE A 27 19.45 8.37 -2.29
N GLN A 28 18.47 8.89 -2.99
CA GLN A 28 17.86 10.21 -2.75
C GLN A 28 16.33 10.07 -2.75
N ILE A 29 15.64 11.03 -2.16
CA ILE A 29 14.19 11.07 -2.03
C ILE A 29 13.68 12.27 -2.83
N PHE A 30 12.82 12.01 -3.82
CA PHE A 30 12.10 13.04 -4.56
C PHE A 30 10.63 13.03 -4.15
N ASP A 31 10.14 14.14 -3.62
CA ASP A 31 8.78 14.23 -3.08
C ASP A 31 8.35 15.70 -2.96
N ASN A 32 7.05 15.99 -3.02
CA ASN A 32 6.51 17.32 -2.74
C ASN A 32 6.37 17.61 -1.24
N VAL A 33 6.53 16.58 -0.39
CA VAL A 33 6.54 16.69 1.08
C VAL A 33 7.94 16.40 1.61
N LYS A 34 8.46 17.28 2.46
CA LYS A 34 9.79 17.12 3.06
C LYS A 34 9.91 15.81 3.87
N SER A 35 10.97 15.07 3.64
CA SER A 35 11.25 13.85 4.38
C SER A 35 11.51 14.13 5.87
N LYS A 36 10.75 13.47 6.75
CA LYS A 36 10.91 13.59 8.21
C LYS A 36 12.11 12.81 8.75
N PHE A 37 12.58 11.78 8.01
CA PHE A 37 13.63 10.88 8.47
C PHE A 37 14.98 11.11 7.80
N PHE A 38 14.98 11.66 6.58
CA PHE A 38 16.19 11.87 5.76
C PHE A 38 16.12 13.23 5.05
N PRO A 39 16.08 14.34 5.82
CA PRO A 39 16.01 15.68 5.22
C PRO A 39 17.25 16.01 4.36
N GLU A 40 18.40 15.37 4.63
CA GLU A 40 19.66 15.53 3.89
C GLU A 40 19.68 14.76 2.55
N LYS A 41 18.74 13.85 2.35
CA LYS A 41 18.57 13.07 1.11
C LYS A 41 17.39 13.56 0.27
N TYR A 42 16.68 14.56 0.77
CA TYR A 42 15.44 15.05 0.19
C TYR A 42 15.69 16.08 -0.89
N ILE A 43 15.02 15.89 -2.01
CA ILE A 43 14.88 16.82 -3.13
C ILE A 43 13.40 17.14 -3.25
N HIS A 44 13.08 18.44 -3.19
CA HIS A 44 11.70 18.89 -3.41
C HIS A 44 11.33 18.78 -4.87
N GLY A 45 10.14 18.23 -5.14
CA GLY A 45 9.57 18.23 -6.49
C GLY A 45 8.28 17.48 -6.61
N ASP A 46 7.55 17.80 -7.66
CA ASP A 46 6.28 17.21 -8.05
C ASP A 46 6.41 16.50 -9.39
N ILE A 47 5.98 15.25 -9.47
CA ILE A 47 6.07 14.44 -10.70
C ILE A 47 5.23 14.99 -11.86
N ARG A 48 4.34 15.93 -11.61
CA ARG A 48 3.59 16.65 -12.66
C ARG A 48 4.46 17.62 -13.44
N HIS A 49 5.61 18.04 -12.89
CA HIS A 49 6.49 19.06 -13.45
C HIS A 49 7.80 18.42 -13.95
N ASN A 50 7.95 18.34 -15.28
CA ASN A 50 9.13 17.74 -15.89
C ASN A 50 10.45 18.43 -15.49
N ASP A 51 10.44 19.76 -15.28
CA ASP A 51 11.65 20.48 -14.94
C ASP A 51 12.14 20.14 -13.53
N GLU A 52 11.24 19.88 -12.58
CA GLU A 52 11.59 19.45 -11.23
C GLU A 52 12.14 18.01 -11.21
N LEU A 53 11.63 17.13 -12.08
CA LEU A 53 12.14 15.76 -12.24
C LEU A 53 13.60 15.71 -12.73
N LYS A 54 14.10 16.73 -13.43
CA LYS A 54 15.50 16.82 -13.89
C LYS A 54 16.50 16.76 -12.73
N GLU A 55 16.10 17.15 -11.52
CA GLU A 55 16.95 17.06 -10.31
C GLU A 55 17.36 15.62 -9.96
N ILE A 56 16.67 14.63 -10.51
CA ILE A 56 16.97 13.22 -10.32
C ILE A 56 17.42 12.51 -11.61
N ALA A 57 17.79 13.26 -12.64
CA ALA A 57 18.18 12.73 -13.96
C ALA A 57 19.45 11.84 -13.93
N ASP A 58 20.31 12.00 -12.94
CA ASP A 58 21.55 11.23 -12.75
C ASP A 58 21.33 9.89 -12.01
N SER A 59 20.10 9.40 -11.96
CA SER A 59 19.76 8.13 -11.31
C SER A 59 20.01 6.93 -12.20
N ASP A 60 20.47 5.84 -11.60
CA ASP A 60 20.55 4.54 -12.26
C ASP A 60 19.22 3.78 -12.21
N VAL A 61 18.43 4.02 -11.15
CA VAL A 61 17.13 3.35 -10.89
C VAL A 61 16.11 4.36 -10.37
N LEU A 62 14.90 4.30 -10.92
CA LEU A 62 13.75 5.04 -10.41
C LEU A 62 12.79 4.08 -9.69
N ILE A 63 12.43 4.40 -8.45
CA ILE A 63 11.41 3.68 -7.68
C ILE A 63 10.22 4.62 -7.50
N ASN A 64 9.13 4.37 -8.23
CA ASN A 64 7.93 5.19 -8.15
C ASN A 64 6.93 4.65 -7.10
N LEU A 65 6.85 5.36 -5.98
CA LEU A 65 5.89 5.15 -4.90
C LEU A 65 4.86 6.28 -4.81
N ALA A 66 5.03 7.34 -5.62
CA ALA A 66 4.12 8.48 -5.63
C ALA A 66 2.74 8.06 -6.16
N ALA A 67 1.70 8.44 -5.46
CA ALA A 67 0.32 8.21 -5.89
C ALA A 67 -0.69 9.02 -5.09
N VAL A 68 -1.77 9.41 -5.73
CA VAL A 68 -3.03 9.70 -5.07
C VAL A 68 -3.72 8.36 -4.82
N HIS A 69 -3.98 8.03 -3.55
CA HIS A 69 -4.50 6.71 -3.15
C HIS A 69 -5.73 6.76 -2.22
N ARG A 70 -6.05 7.92 -1.61
CA ARG A 70 -7.23 8.09 -0.75
C ARG A 70 -8.50 8.16 -1.60
N ASP A 71 -9.60 7.59 -1.11
CA ASP A 71 -10.90 7.56 -1.83
C ASP A 71 -11.63 8.94 -1.85
N ASP A 72 -11.21 9.89 -1.00
CA ASP A 72 -11.90 11.18 -0.78
C ASP A 72 -11.21 12.38 -1.47
N VAL A 73 -10.25 12.15 -2.34
CA VAL A 73 -9.49 13.23 -3.00
C VAL A 73 -10.37 14.00 -3.98
N ARG A 74 -10.24 15.32 -3.93
CA ARG A 74 -10.93 16.25 -4.84
C ARG A 74 -9.96 17.36 -5.27
N PRO A 75 -10.01 17.82 -6.52
CA PRO A 75 -10.84 17.30 -7.63
C PRO A 75 -10.40 15.89 -8.06
N LEU A 76 -11.30 15.15 -8.73
CA LEU A 76 -11.01 13.79 -9.20
C LEU A 76 -9.89 13.73 -10.25
N SER A 77 -9.67 14.83 -10.99
CA SER A 77 -8.57 14.95 -11.97
C SER A 77 -7.20 14.68 -11.38
N LEU A 78 -7.01 14.90 -10.07
CA LEU A 78 -5.73 14.65 -9.38
C LEU A 78 -5.29 13.18 -9.48
N TYR A 79 -6.22 12.23 -9.58
CA TYR A 79 -5.85 10.83 -9.79
C TYR A 79 -5.17 10.64 -11.16
N ASP A 80 -5.69 11.23 -12.22
CA ASP A 80 -5.11 11.16 -13.56
C ASP A 80 -3.83 11.97 -13.65
N GLU A 81 -3.83 13.21 -13.13
CA GLU A 81 -2.67 14.11 -13.17
C GLU A 81 -1.44 13.51 -12.49
N ILE A 82 -1.62 12.91 -11.31
CA ILE A 82 -0.50 12.38 -10.51
C ILE A 82 -0.19 10.94 -10.92
N ASN A 83 -1.19 10.05 -10.94
CA ASN A 83 -0.91 8.64 -11.14
C ASN A 83 -0.58 8.30 -12.60
N VAL A 84 -1.22 8.97 -13.58
CA VAL A 84 -1.03 8.67 -15.00
C VAL A 84 -0.05 9.65 -15.65
N GLU A 85 -0.34 10.96 -15.63
CA GLU A 85 0.53 11.95 -16.28
C GLU A 85 1.89 12.03 -15.56
N GLY A 86 1.92 11.96 -14.23
CA GLY A 86 3.18 11.84 -13.49
C GLY A 86 4.00 10.62 -13.89
N SER A 87 3.37 9.47 -14.18
CA SER A 87 4.06 8.28 -14.71
C SER A 87 4.63 8.50 -16.11
N LYS A 88 3.91 9.22 -16.99
CA LYS A 88 4.43 9.61 -18.32
C LYS A 88 5.67 10.50 -18.20
N ASN A 89 5.67 11.44 -17.27
CA ASN A 89 6.80 12.32 -17.00
C ASN A 89 8.02 11.54 -16.47
N ILE A 90 7.81 10.55 -15.60
CA ILE A 90 8.88 9.64 -15.12
C ILE A 90 9.45 8.83 -16.29
N CYS A 91 8.62 8.29 -17.18
CA CYS A 91 9.07 7.57 -18.36
C CYS A 91 9.82 8.48 -19.35
N LYS A 92 9.39 9.74 -19.49
CA LYS A 92 10.10 10.74 -20.29
C LYS A 92 11.49 11.01 -19.72
N LEU A 93 11.60 11.28 -18.41
CA LEU A 93 12.89 11.44 -17.74
C LEU A 93 13.80 10.24 -18.01
N ALA A 94 13.26 9.02 -17.83
CA ALA A 94 14.02 7.78 -18.05
C ALA A 94 14.57 7.66 -19.48
N ARG A 95 13.78 8.00 -20.51
CA ARG A 95 14.20 8.00 -21.90
C ARG A 95 15.32 9.01 -22.17
N GLU A 96 15.12 10.24 -21.72
CA GLU A 96 16.04 11.35 -21.98
C GLU A 96 17.41 11.17 -21.33
N ASN A 97 17.48 10.37 -20.23
CA ASN A 97 18.70 10.19 -19.44
C ASN A 97 19.23 8.74 -19.43
N GLY A 98 18.70 7.87 -20.28
CA GLY A 98 19.19 6.49 -20.40
C GLY A 98 18.97 5.63 -19.14
N ILE A 99 17.96 5.96 -18.31
CA ILE A 99 17.64 5.18 -17.13
C ILE A 99 16.86 3.93 -17.55
N ASN A 100 17.44 2.76 -17.31
CA ASN A 100 16.94 1.50 -17.84
C ASN A 100 16.24 0.61 -16.79
N LYS A 101 16.10 1.06 -15.53
CA LYS A 101 15.38 0.32 -14.51
C LYS A 101 14.36 1.16 -13.78
N ILE A 102 13.09 0.72 -13.85
CA ILE A 102 11.98 1.32 -13.10
C ILE A 102 11.31 0.25 -12.24
N ILE A 103 11.08 0.57 -10.97
CA ILE A 103 10.26 -0.22 -10.04
C ILE A 103 9.03 0.61 -9.70
N PHE A 104 7.86 0.09 -9.97
CA PHE A 104 6.59 0.78 -9.77
C PHE A 104 5.70 0.04 -8.77
N THR A 105 5.21 0.73 -7.75
CA THR A 105 4.18 0.20 -6.87
C THR A 105 2.79 0.54 -7.42
N SER A 106 2.12 -0.48 -7.95
CA SER A 106 0.71 -0.47 -8.30
C SER A 106 -0.16 -0.86 -7.09
N SER A 107 -1.22 -1.61 -7.27
CA SER A 107 -2.10 -2.10 -6.20
C SER A 107 -2.97 -3.25 -6.68
N VAL A 108 -3.35 -4.18 -5.78
CA VAL A 108 -4.43 -5.14 -6.06
C VAL A 108 -5.80 -4.48 -6.29
N ALA A 109 -5.93 -3.17 -6.05
CA ALA A 109 -7.13 -2.40 -6.36
C ALA A 109 -7.50 -2.42 -7.86
N VAL A 110 -6.56 -2.75 -8.74
CA VAL A 110 -6.79 -2.95 -10.17
C VAL A 110 -7.78 -4.09 -10.46
N TYR A 111 -7.85 -5.07 -9.57
CA TYR A 111 -8.79 -6.21 -9.70
C TYR A 111 -10.19 -5.93 -9.13
N GLY A 112 -10.36 -4.84 -8.39
CA GLY A 112 -11.64 -4.50 -7.76
C GLY A 112 -12.12 -5.56 -6.76
N PHE A 113 -13.38 -5.99 -6.92
CA PHE A 113 -13.97 -7.06 -6.11
C PHE A 113 -13.63 -8.45 -6.71
N ALA A 114 -12.35 -8.80 -6.68
CA ALA A 114 -11.84 -10.03 -7.24
C ALA A 114 -12.34 -11.30 -6.52
N LYS A 115 -12.31 -12.43 -7.22
CA LYS A 115 -12.51 -13.76 -6.61
C LYS A 115 -11.36 -14.06 -5.62
N PRO A 116 -11.61 -14.87 -4.58
CA PRO A 116 -10.52 -15.34 -3.72
C PRO A 116 -9.40 -16.02 -4.52
N ASN A 117 -8.16 -15.84 -4.06
CA ASN A 117 -6.94 -16.36 -4.70
C ASN A 117 -6.66 -15.81 -6.11
N THR A 118 -7.16 -14.61 -6.42
CA THR A 118 -6.77 -13.91 -7.65
C THR A 118 -5.27 -13.60 -7.62
N ASN A 119 -4.55 -14.09 -8.63
CA ASN A 119 -3.12 -13.84 -8.86
C ASN A 119 -2.91 -12.77 -9.95
N GLU A 120 -1.67 -12.63 -10.44
CA GLU A 120 -1.26 -11.61 -11.42
C GLU A 120 -2.01 -11.71 -12.76
N ASN A 121 -2.53 -12.90 -13.11
CA ASN A 121 -3.35 -13.15 -14.31
C ASN A 121 -4.84 -12.88 -14.09
N GLY A 122 -5.22 -12.32 -12.93
CA GLY A 122 -6.60 -12.01 -12.60
C GLY A 122 -7.20 -10.95 -13.53
N GLU A 123 -8.52 -11.05 -13.74
CA GLU A 123 -9.27 -10.07 -14.52
C GLU A 123 -9.16 -8.67 -13.90
N ILE A 124 -8.84 -7.67 -14.73
CA ILE A 124 -8.82 -6.27 -14.33
C ILE A 124 -10.24 -5.73 -14.30
N ASN A 125 -10.70 -5.33 -13.12
CA ASN A 125 -12.06 -4.85 -12.92
C ASN A 125 -12.12 -3.84 -11.76
N TYR A 126 -11.35 -2.75 -11.90
CA TYR A 126 -11.27 -1.70 -10.88
C TYR A 126 -12.66 -1.06 -10.63
N PHE A 127 -12.93 -0.69 -9.37
CA PHE A 127 -14.22 -0.12 -8.96
C PHE A 127 -14.14 1.37 -8.57
N ASN A 128 -12.95 1.94 -8.47
CA ASN A 128 -12.72 3.34 -8.10
C ASN A 128 -11.60 3.96 -8.95
N ASP A 129 -11.46 5.30 -8.89
CA ASP A 129 -10.44 6.03 -9.64
C ASP A 129 -9.02 5.65 -9.26
N TYR A 130 -8.78 5.29 -8.02
CA TYR A 130 -7.48 4.80 -7.58
C TYR A 130 -7.07 3.53 -8.34
N GLY A 131 -7.90 2.49 -8.33
CA GLY A 131 -7.63 1.25 -9.07
C GLY A 131 -7.49 1.49 -10.57
N ARG A 132 -8.37 2.34 -11.14
CA ARG A 132 -8.35 2.73 -12.56
C ARG A 132 -7.01 3.37 -12.93
N THR A 133 -6.59 4.39 -12.20
CA THR A 133 -5.39 5.15 -12.55
C THR A 133 -4.09 4.39 -12.24
N LYS A 134 -4.09 3.48 -11.24
CA LYS A 134 -2.96 2.57 -11.04
C LYS A 134 -2.80 1.62 -12.23
N TYR A 135 -3.90 1.07 -12.76
CA TYR A 135 -3.84 0.22 -13.95
C TYR A 135 -3.41 1.00 -15.20
N LEU A 136 -3.92 2.21 -15.42
CA LEU A 136 -3.47 3.06 -16.51
C LEU A 136 -1.98 3.39 -16.41
N ALA A 137 -1.48 3.66 -15.21
CA ALA A 137 -0.05 3.89 -14.98
C ALA A 137 0.80 2.63 -15.27
N GLU A 138 0.31 1.42 -14.96
CA GLU A 138 0.98 0.18 -15.39
C GLU A 138 1.15 0.16 -16.91
N GLY A 139 0.10 0.53 -17.69
CA GLY A 139 0.15 0.64 -19.13
C GLY A 139 1.25 1.59 -19.62
N VAL A 140 1.36 2.78 -19.00
CA VAL A 140 2.40 3.77 -19.32
C VAL A 140 3.82 3.19 -19.12
N PHE A 141 4.06 2.49 -18.01
CA PHE A 141 5.37 1.87 -17.75
C PHE A 141 5.63 0.67 -18.66
N ILE A 142 4.60 -0.11 -19.01
CA ILE A 142 4.72 -1.24 -19.96
C ILE A 142 5.05 -0.71 -21.38
N GLU A 143 4.43 0.38 -21.83
CA GLU A 143 4.78 1.04 -23.08
C GLU A 143 6.25 1.48 -23.09
N TRP A 144 6.71 2.14 -21.99
CA TRP A 144 8.12 2.50 -21.86
C TRP A 144 9.03 1.26 -21.92
N TYR A 145 8.69 0.16 -21.24
CA TYR A 145 9.47 -1.07 -21.30
C TYR A 145 9.55 -1.64 -22.71
N ASN A 146 8.43 -1.68 -23.44
CA ASN A 146 8.33 -2.27 -24.78
C ASN A 146 9.12 -1.52 -25.85
N GLU A 147 9.53 -0.29 -25.63
CA GLU A 147 10.39 0.47 -26.55
C GLU A 147 11.82 -0.10 -26.62
N ASP A 148 12.32 -0.73 -25.54
CA ASP A 148 13.65 -1.36 -25.49
C ASP A 148 13.68 -2.52 -24.48
N PRO A 149 12.98 -3.62 -24.75
CA PRO A 149 12.84 -4.74 -23.80
C PRO A 149 14.14 -5.51 -23.58
N VAL A 150 15.13 -5.36 -24.44
CA VAL A 150 16.43 -6.01 -24.33
C VAL A 150 17.30 -5.34 -23.26
N ASN A 151 17.15 -4.03 -23.06
CA ASN A 151 17.98 -3.27 -22.13
C ASN A 151 17.24 -2.86 -20.86
N ARG A 152 15.91 -2.77 -20.86
CA ARG A 152 15.12 -2.26 -19.75
C ARG A 152 14.70 -3.35 -18.77
N THR A 153 14.54 -2.93 -17.52
CA THR A 153 13.91 -3.70 -16.44
C THR A 153 12.73 -2.92 -15.92
N LEU A 154 11.54 -3.51 -15.99
CA LEU A 154 10.35 -2.96 -15.35
C LEU A 154 9.84 -3.94 -14.30
N VAL A 155 9.73 -3.49 -13.05
CA VAL A 155 9.12 -4.27 -11.98
C VAL A 155 7.84 -3.58 -11.53
N ILE A 156 6.72 -4.24 -11.70
CA ILE A 156 5.40 -3.80 -11.24
C ILE A 156 5.02 -4.62 -10.02
N ILE A 157 4.79 -3.96 -8.89
CA ILE A 157 4.38 -4.59 -7.66
C ILE A 157 2.95 -4.16 -7.34
N ARG A 158 2.01 -5.11 -7.17
CA ARG A 158 0.62 -4.87 -6.76
C ARG A 158 0.45 -5.31 -5.30
N PRO A 159 0.77 -4.47 -4.32
CA PRO A 159 0.58 -4.83 -2.92
C PRO A 159 -0.90 -4.88 -2.55
N THR A 160 -1.21 -5.74 -1.59
CA THR A 160 -2.47 -5.73 -0.83
C THR A 160 -2.45 -4.57 0.17
N VAL A 161 -3.42 -4.49 1.10
CA VAL A 161 -3.43 -3.42 2.10
C VAL A 161 -2.13 -3.43 2.91
N ILE A 162 -1.36 -2.34 2.79
CA ILE A 162 -0.09 -2.20 3.50
C ILE A 162 -0.34 -1.64 4.89
N PHE A 163 0.26 -2.26 5.91
CA PHE A 163 0.15 -1.80 7.29
C PHE A 163 1.51 -1.80 7.99
N GLY A 164 1.58 -1.12 9.12
CA GLY A 164 2.78 -1.04 9.95
C GLY A 164 2.78 0.18 10.87
N LYS A 165 3.90 0.40 11.55
CA LYS A 165 4.09 1.49 12.51
C LYS A 165 3.89 2.86 11.88
N GLY A 166 3.01 3.67 12.46
CA GLY A 166 2.72 5.03 11.99
C GLY A 166 1.68 5.14 10.87
N ASN A 167 1.25 4.03 10.26
CA ASN A 167 0.20 4.05 9.23
C ASN A 167 -1.17 4.37 9.83
N ARG A 168 -1.94 5.25 9.18
CA ARG A 168 -3.30 5.65 9.59
C ARG A 168 -4.38 5.15 8.62
N GLY A 169 -4.16 3.97 8.02
CA GLY A 169 -5.10 3.32 7.10
C GLY A 169 -6.07 2.36 7.77
N ASN A 170 -6.80 1.59 6.93
CA ASN A 170 -7.88 0.67 7.33
C ASN A 170 -7.48 -0.33 8.42
N VAL A 171 -6.26 -0.88 8.36
CA VAL A 171 -5.79 -1.83 9.37
C VAL A 171 -5.65 -1.10 10.72
N TYR A 172 -5.01 0.07 10.75
CA TYR A 172 -4.92 0.88 11.98
C TYR A 172 -6.30 1.20 12.55
N ASN A 173 -7.25 1.61 11.71
CA ASN A 173 -8.62 1.93 12.14
C ASN A 173 -9.30 0.74 12.81
N LEU A 174 -9.15 -0.47 12.26
CA LEU A 174 -9.64 -1.70 12.88
C LEU A 174 -8.96 -1.97 14.23
N LEU A 175 -7.64 -1.91 14.28
CA LEU A 175 -6.88 -2.13 15.51
C LEU A 175 -7.26 -1.12 16.60
N ASN A 176 -7.47 0.14 16.23
CA ASN A 176 -7.89 1.20 17.14
C ASN A 176 -9.33 0.99 17.66
N GLN A 177 -10.24 0.50 16.83
CA GLN A 177 -11.58 0.11 17.29
C GLN A 177 -11.51 -1.02 18.32
N ILE A 178 -10.65 -2.01 18.12
CA ILE A 178 -10.45 -3.09 19.08
C ILE A 178 -9.84 -2.53 20.37
N ASN A 179 -8.81 -1.70 20.27
CA ASN A 179 -8.14 -1.06 21.41
C ASN A 179 -9.11 -0.22 22.25
N SER A 180 -10.00 0.52 21.62
CA SER A 180 -11.02 1.36 22.29
C SER A 180 -12.15 0.54 22.94
N LYS A 181 -12.13 -0.79 22.84
CA LYS A 181 -13.17 -1.73 23.34
C LYS A 181 -14.55 -1.52 22.72
N LYS A 182 -14.65 -0.78 21.59
CA LYS A 182 -15.88 -0.52 20.84
C LYS A 182 -16.10 -1.47 19.68
N PHE A 183 -15.24 -2.48 19.54
CA PHE A 183 -15.32 -3.46 18.47
C PHE A 183 -16.27 -4.59 18.81
N ALA A 184 -17.11 -4.95 17.83
CA ALA A 184 -17.89 -6.19 17.84
C ALA A 184 -17.63 -6.93 16.52
N MET A 185 -17.44 -8.24 16.59
CA MET A 185 -17.29 -9.10 15.43
C MET A 185 -18.67 -9.34 14.79
N PHE A 186 -18.85 -8.92 13.55
CA PHE A 186 -20.04 -9.27 12.76
C PHE A 186 -19.79 -10.55 11.97
N GLY A 187 -20.73 -11.47 12.00
CA GLY A 187 -20.66 -12.76 11.28
C GLY A 187 -19.73 -13.78 11.93
N ASN A 188 -19.33 -14.80 11.16
CA ASN A 188 -18.52 -15.92 11.67
C ASN A 188 -17.02 -15.62 11.74
N GLY A 189 -16.54 -14.51 11.13
CA GLY A 189 -15.14 -14.12 11.13
C GLY A 189 -14.21 -15.03 10.34
N LYS A 190 -14.73 -15.90 9.47
CA LYS A 190 -13.95 -16.79 8.62
C LYS A 190 -13.48 -16.12 7.32
N ASN A 191 -13.96 -14.92 7.03
CA ASN A 191 -13.52 -14.15 5.87
C ASN A 191 -12.04 -13.79 6.00
N ILE A 192 -11.31 -14.01 4.91
CA ILE A 192 -9.85 -13.88 4.83
C ILE A 192 -9.49 -12.46 4.36
N LYS A 193 -8.39 -11.94 4.91
CA LYS A 193 -7.80 -10.65 4.52
C LYS A 193 -6.33 -10.85 4.16
N SER A 194 -6.01 -10.66 2.88
CA SER A 194 -4.62 -10.54 2.46
C SER A 194 -4.07 -9.17 2.87
N MET A 195 -2.93 -9.17 3.53
CA MET A 195 -2.28 -7.97 4.05
C MET A 195 -0.78 -8.00 3.75
N ALA A 196 -0.14 -6.84 3.77
CA ALA A 196 1.28 -6.69 3.54
C ALA A 196 1.93 -5.81 4.64
N TYR A 197 2.89 -6.35 5.38
CA TYR A 197 3.64 -5.58 6.35
C TYR A 197 4.66 -4.68 5.64
N VAL A 198 4.63 -3.40 5.93
CA VAL A 198 5.43 -2.39 5.19
C VAL A 198 6.93 -2.70 5.11
N LYS A 199 7.52 -3.31 6.13
CA LYS A 199 8.95 -3.68 6.10
C LYS A 199 9.24 -4.83 5.15
N ASN A 200 8.27 -5.74 4.95
CA ASN A 200 8.38 -6.80 3.98
C ASN A 200 8.21 -6.26 2.56
N VAL A 201 7.28 -5.32 2.35
CA VAL A 201 7.13 -4.60 1.07
C VAL A 201 8.43 -3.86 0.72
N ALA A 202 9.01 -3.12 1.68
CA ALA A 202 10.30 -2.44 1.48
C ALA A 202 11.44 -3.44 1.18
N ALA A 203 11.45 -4.60 1.84
CA ALA A 203 12.43 -5.65 1.57
C ALA A 203 12.26 -6.25 0.17
N PHE A 204 11.02 -6.42 -0.31
CA PHE A 204 10.76 -6.91 -1.65
C PHE A 204 11.16 -5.88 -2.73
N ILE A 205 10.87 -4.60 -2.52
CA ILE A 205 11.34 -3.52 -3.41
C ILE A 205 12.87 -3.51 -3.46
N ASN A 206 13.55 -3.66 -2.31
CA ASN A 206 15.01 -3.77 -2.28
C ASN A 206 15.51 -5.03 -3.01
N HIS A 207 14.85 -6.17 -2.85
CA HIS A 207 15.18 -7.41 -3.56
C HIS A 207 15.05 -7.23 -5.08
N SER A 208 14.03 -6.50 -5.54
CA SER A 208 13.77 -6.24 -6.97
C SER A 208 14.88 -5.43 -7.66
N LEU A 209 15.78 -4.80 -6.90
CA LEU A 209 16.95 -4.14 -7.48
C LEU A 209 17.89 -5.12 -8.19
N SER A 210 17.93 -6.39 -7.77
CA SER A 210 18.74 -7.45 -8.36
C SER A 210 18.09 -8.17 -9.55
N PHE A 211 16.82 -7.85 -9.88
CA PHE A 211 16.15 -8.52 -11.00
C PHE A 211 16.83 -8.22 -12.32
N GLU A 212 16.96 -9.26 -13.14
CA GLU A 212 17.49 -9.17 -14.49
C GLU A 212 16.58 -8.33 -15.41
N LYS A 213 17.09 -8.00 -16.60
CA LYS A 213 16.34 -7.30 -17.64
C LYS A 213 15.06 -8.06 -17.95
N GLY A 214 13.96 -7.33 -18.11
CA GLY A 214 12.66 -7.93 -18.38
C GLY A 214 11.51 -7.21 -17.70
N LEU A 215 10.29 -7.69 -17.98
CA LEU A 215 9.06 -7.28 -17.32
C LEU A 215 8.72 -8.26 -16.19
N HIS A 216 8.65 -7.73 -14.98
CA HIS A 216 8.33 -8.48 -13.78
C HIS A 216 7.07 -7.93 -13.13
N LEU A 217 6.05 -8.74 -12.96
CA LEU A 217 4.77 -8.38 -12.34
C LEU A 217 4.48 -9.29 -11.17
N TYR A 218 4.25 -8.72 -9.99
CA TYR A 218 3.94 -9.47 -8.78
C TYR A 218 2.83 -8.84 -7.96
N ASN A 219 1.87 -9.65 -7.53
CA ASN A 219 1.07 -9.28 -6.37
C ASN A 219 1.96 -9.41 -5.12
N TYR A 220 1.84 -8.49 -4.16
CA TYR A 220 2.58 -8.62 -2.92
C TYR A 220 1.65 -8.88 -1.74
N ILE A 221 1.81 -10.03 -1.12
CA ILE A 221 1.03 -10.49 0.04
C ILE A 221 1.97 -11.18 1.03
N ASP A 222 1.82 -10.91 2.32
CA ASP A 222 2.46 -11.72 3.35
C ASP A 222 1.63 -12.97 3.66
N LYS A 223 2.14 -14.12 3.31
CA LYS A 223 1.52 -15.42 3.57
C LYS A 223 2.05 -16.05 4.88
N PRO A 224 1.25 -16.90 5.56
CA PRO A 224 -0.16 -17.21 5.26
C PRO A 224 -1.10 -16.05 5.59
N ASP A 225 -2.19 -15.94 4.82
CA ASP A 225 -3.26 -14.98 5.11
C ASP A 225 -3.88 -15.22 6.49
N MET A 226 -4.48 -14.18 7.06
CA MET A 226 -5.26 -14.28 8.29
C MET A 226 -6.76 -14.13 8.02
N ASN A 227 -7.59 -14.93 8.69
CA ASN A 227 -9.01 -14.62 8.78
C ASN A 227 -9.27 -13.61 9.90
N MET A 228 -10.48 -13.04 9.93
CA MET A 228 -10.82 -12.01 10.90
C MET A 228 -10.80 -12.51 12.35
N ASN A 229 -11.10 -13.80 12.60
CA ASN A 229 -10.99 -14.34 13.95
C ASN A 229 -9.54 -14.35 14.44
N GLN A 230 -8.59 -14.78 13.60
CA GLN A 230 -7.16 -14.77 13.93
C GLN A 230 -6.66 -13.35 14.17
N LEU A 231 -6.96 -12.42 13.25
CA LEU A 231 -6.54 -11.03 13.37
C LEU A 231 -7.02 -10.38 14.68
N VAL A 232 -8.32 -10.55 15.01
CA VAL A 232 -8.89 -9.98 16.23
C VAL A 232 -8.39 -10.70 17.49
N SER A 233 -8.24 -12.04 17.46
CA SER A 233 -7.72 -12.82 18.59
C SER A 233 -6.28 -12.42 18.93
N ILE A 234 -5.40 -12.31 17.93
CA ILE A 234 -4.01 -11.85 18.13
C ILE A 234 -4.01 -10.42 18.68
N THR A 235 -4.80 -9.53 18.07
CA THR A 235 -4.90 -8.12 18.52
C THR A 235 -5.32 -8.03 19.99
N ARG A 236 -6.37 -8.73 20.39
CA ARG A 236 -6.86 -8.74 21.77
C ARG A 236 -5.91 -9.46 22.73
N GLY A 237 -5.21 -10.49 22.26
CA GLY A 237 -4.16 -11.17 22.99
C GLY A 237 -3.03 -10.22 23.36
N VAL A 238 -2.53 -9.46 22.39
CA VAL A 238 -1.44 -8.47 22.60
C VAL A 238 -1.89 -7.31 23.50
N LEU A 239 -3.10 -6.75 23.25
CA LEU A 239 -3.57 -5.55 23.95
C LEU A 239 -4.13 -5.81 25.35
N PHE A 240 -4.78 -6.95 25.56
CA PHE A 240 -5.57 -7.21 26.77
C PHE A 240 -5.26 -8.55 27.44
N ASN A 241 -4.32 -9.31 26.90
CA ASN A 241 -4.04 -10.69 27.32
C ASN A 241 -5.29 -11.61 27.25
N LYS A 242 -6.15 -11.39 26.24
CA LYS A 242 -7.40 -12.12 26.01
C LYS A 242 -7.49 -12.59 24.54
N PRO A 243 -6.87 -13.74 24.18
CA PRO A 243 -6.80 -14.21 22.79
C PRO A 243 -8.14 -14.82 22.34
N ASN A 244 -9.17 -13.99 22.20
CA ASN A 244 -10.50 -14.33 21.70
C ASN A 244 -11.09 -13.18 20.89
N VAL A 245 -12.20 -13.39 20.20
CA VAL A 245 -12.82 -12.36 19.35
C VAL A 245 -13.72 -11.36 20.10
N GLY A 246 -14.00 -11.60 21.38
CA GLY A 246 -14.89 -10.76 22.18
C GLY A 246 -16.35 -10.90 21.76
N LEU A 247 -17.07 -9.77 21.79
CA LEU A 247 -18.49 -9.73 21.42
C LEU A 247 -18.66 -10.11 19.93
N ARG A 248 -19.59 -11.04 19.68
CA ARG A 248 -19.96 -11.46 18.32
C ARG A 248 -21.45 -11.20 18.07
N MET A 249 -21.75 -10.66 16.92
CA MET A 249 -23.11 -10.42 16.47
C MET A 249 -23.35 -11.06 15.09
N PRO A 250 -24.59 -11.50 14.79
CA PRO A 250 -24.93 -12.00 13.46
C PRO A 250 -24.66 -10.96 12.37
N ALA A 251 -24.28 -11.42 11.18
CA ALA A 251 -23.93 -10.54 10.07
C ALA A 251 -25.08 -9.62 9.62
N PHE A 252 -26.36 -10.10 9.72
CA PHE A 252 -27.51 -9.30 9.35
C PHE A 252 -27.70 -8.05 10.23
N ILE A 253 -27.32 -8.13 11.53
CA ILE A 253 -27.34 -6.97 12.43
C ILE A 253 -26.36 -5.91 11.97
N GLY A 254 -25.13 -6.32 11.60
CA GLY A 254 -24.14 -5.40 11.05
C GLY A 254 -24.63 -4.70 9.77
N LYS A 255 -25.25 -5.46 8.86
CA LYS A 255 -25.84 -4.90 7.63
C LYS A 255 -26.96 -3.89 7.95
N LEU A 256 -27.86 -4.22 8.88
CA LEU A 256 -28.93 -3.32 9.30
C LEU A 256 -28.37 -2.01 9.88
N ILE A 257 -27.39 -2.09 10.77
CA ILE A 257 -26.70 -0.92 11.33
C ILE A 257 -26.07 -0.08 10.22
N GLY A 258 -25.44 -0.71 9.24
CA GLY A 258 -24.85 -0.02 8.09
C GLY A 258 -25.88 0.76 7.27
N TYR A 259 -27.02 0.16 6.96
CA TYR A 259 -28.10 0.83 6.23
C TYR A 259 -28.73 1.98 7.03
N VAL A 260 -28.96 1.80 8.32
CA VAL A 260 -29.46 2.88 9.20
C VAL A 260 -28.45 4.03 9.25
N ALA A 261 -27.17 3.72 9.35
CA ALA A 261 -26.12 4.74 9.34
C ALA A 261 -26.06 5.51 8.02
N ASP A 262 -26.29 4.85 6.88
CA ASP A 262 -26.36 5.53 5.56
C ASP A 262 -27.54 6.50 5.50
N ILE A 263 -28.71 6.12 6.01
CA ILE A 263 -29.91 6.99 6.08
C ILE A 263 -29.62 8.22 6.97
N ILE A 264 -29.04 7.99 8.16
CA ILE A 264 -28.68 9.09 9.06
C ILE A 264 -27.65 10.02 8.41
N SER A 265 -26.61 9.45 7.80
CA SER A 265 -25.56 10.19 7.07
C SER A 265 -26.18 11.10 5.99
N PHE A 266 -27.14 10.58 5.24
CA PHE A 266 -27.87 11.33 4.22
C PHE A 266 -28.66 12.51 4.81
N ILE A 267 -29.36 12.28 5.93
CA ILE A 267 -30.17 13.33 6.61
C ILE A 267 -29.28 14.43 7.19
N ILE A 268 -28.21 14.06 7.91
CA ILE A 268 -27.33 15.02 8.58
C ILE A 268 -26.24 15.60 7.65
N LYS A 269 -26.16 15.12 6.40
CA LYS A 269 -25.14 15.49 5.39
C LYS A 269 -23.71 15.37 5.91
N LYS A 270 -23.44 14.36 6.75
CA LYS A 270 -22.12 14.05 7.32
C LYS A 270 -21.80 12.57 7.17
N ASN A 271 -20.55 12.27 6.81
CA ASN A 271 -20.08 10.89 6.76
C ASN A 271 -19.97 10.30 8.17
N LEU A 272 -20.64 9.17 8.39
CA LEU A 272 -20.52 8.43 9.64
C LEU A 272 -19.39 7.41 9.57
N PRO A 273 -18.81 7.02 10.72
CA PRO A 273 -17.73 6.02 10.78
C PRO A 273 -18.20 4.61 10.36
N ILE A 274 -19.50 4.34 10.38
CA ILE A 274 -20.12 3.08 9.93
C ILE A 274 -20.97 3.39 8.70
N SER A 275 -20.94 2.49 7.69
CA SER A 275 -21.81 2.54 6.50
C SER A 275 -22.03 1.13 5.96
N SER A 276 -23.06 0.93 5.14
CA SER A 276 -23.35 -0.38 4.51
C SER A 276 -22.17 -0.89 3.69
N ILE A 277 -21.48 -0.01 2.94
CA ILE A 277 -20.30 -0.37 2.15
C ILE A 277 -19.13 -0.80 3.04
N ARG A 278 -18.91 -0.14 4.18
CA ARG A 278 -17.86 -0.52 5.12
C ARG A 278 -18.15 -1.86 5.77
N VAL A 279 -19.40 -2.11 6.17
CA VAL A 279 -19.83 -3.43 6.68
C VAL A 279 -19.68 -4.51 5.61
N LYS A 280 -20.06 -4.23 4.35
CA LYS A 280 -19.87 -5.16 3.23
C LYS A 280 -18.39 -5.47 3.02
N LYS A 281 -17.52 -4.46 2.96
CA LYS A 281 -16.06 -4.61 2.85
C LYS A 281 -15.50 -5.42 4.04
N PHE A 282 -15.97 -5.18 5.27
CA PHE A 282 -15.54 -5.91 6.46
C PHE A 282 -15.87 -7.40 6.37
N LEU A 283 -17.10 -7.75 5.96
CA LEU A 283 -17.59 -9.13 5.86
C LEU A 283 -17.03 -9.90 4.65
N SER A 284 -16.54 -9.21 3.62
CA SER A 284 -16.04 -9.83 2.40
C SER A 284 -14.67 -10.45 2.61
N THR A 285 -14.40 -11.56 1.93
CA THR A 285 -13.04 -12.07 1.72
C THR A 285 -12.35 -11.19 0.67
N THR A 286 -11.15 -10.73 0.98
CA THR A 286 -10.23 -10.05 0.06
C THR A 286 -8.92 -10.83 0.09
N GLN A 287 -8.92 -11.95 -0.61
CA GLN A 287 -7.81 -12.89 -0.65
C GLN A 287 -7.20 -12.91 -2.04
N PHE A 288 -5.90 -12.71 -2.08
CA PHE A 288 -5.12 -12.72 -3.31
C PHE A 288 -4.05 -13.81 -3.24
N ASP A 289 -3.57 -14.19 -4.41
CA ASP A 289 -2.42 -15.06 -4.57
C ASP A 289 -1.30 -14.37 -5.34
N SER A 290 -0.12 -14.95 -5.34
CA SER A 290 1.08 -14.34 -5.88
C SER A 290 2.06 -15.37 -6.41
N SER A 291 2.80 -14.98 -7.44
CA SER A 291 3.95 -15.71 -7.98
C SER A 291 5.29 -15.35 -7.31
N LEU A 292 5.29 -14.80 -6.10
CA LEU A 292 6.51 -14.40 -5.38
C LEU A 292 7.54 -15.52 -5.18
N GLU A 293 7.12 -16.77 -5.20
CA GLU A 293 8.03 -17.93 -5.14
C GLU A 293 9.03 -17.93 -6.30
N ILE A 294 8.59 -17.49 -7.50
CA ILE A 294 9.44 -17.39 -8.69
C ILE A 294 10.54 -16.32 -8.48
N ALA A 295 10.29 -15.30 -7.67
CA ALA A 295 11.26 -14.26 -7.34
C ALA A 295 12.33 -14.72 -6.34
N ASN A 296 12.29 -15.94 -5.80
CA ASN A 296 13.17 -16.42 -4.74
C ASN A 296 13.26 -15.46 -3.54
N PHE A 297 12.15 -14.78 -3.22
CA PHE A 297 12.08 -13.84 -2.11
C PHE A 297 11.48 -14.48 -0.87
N LYS A 298 12.18 -14.28 0.27
CA LYS A 298 11.67 -14.64 1.59
C LYS A 298 11.45 -13.40 2.42
N ALA A 299 10.21 -13.18 2.86
CA ALA A 299 9.86 -12.05 3.71
C ALA A 299 10.61 -12.10 5.05
N PRO A 300 11.24 -11.00 5.51
CA PRO A 300 12.01 -10.96 6.76
C PRO A 300 11.16 -11.15 8.03
N TYR A 301 9.87 -10.89 7.95
CA TYR A 301 8.94 -10.97 9.07
C TYR A 301 7.72 -11.80 8.69
N SER A 302 7.20 -12.61 9.62
CA SER A 302 5.86 -13.17 9.45
C SER A 302 4.79 -12.06 9.51
N LEU A 303 3.62 -12.33 8.97
CA LEU A 303 2.47 -11.40 9.07
C LEU A 303 2.10 -11.13 10.53
N GLU A 304 2.18 -12.16 11.38
CA GLU A 304 1.92 -12.05 12.82
C GLU A 304 2.96 -11.18 13.53
N ASP A 305 4.25 -11.34 13.23
CA ASP A 305 5.31 -10.47 13.77
C ASP A 305 5.08 -9.02 13.40
N GLY A 306 4.70 -8.76 12.13
CA GLY A 306 4.37 -7.42 11.65
C GLY A 306 3.21 -6.81 12.42
N LEU A 307 2.15 -7.60 12.65
CA LEU A 307 0.98 -7.19 13.41
C LEU A 307 1.33 -6.89 14.88
N GLN A 308 2.04 -7.80 15.55
CA GLN A 308 2.45 -7.62 16.96
C GLN A 308 3.35 -6.40 17.13
N LYS A 309 4.33 -6.19 16.23
CA LYS A 309 5.21 -5.00 16.26
C LYS A 309 4.43 -3.69 16.04
N THR A 310 3.40 -3.73 15.18
CA THR A 310 2.52 -2.59 14.95
C THR A 310 1.69 -2.27 16.19
N LEU A 311 1.05 -3.28 16.77
CA LEU A 311 0.23 -3.15 17.98
C LEU A 311 1.01 -2.59 19.18
N LYS A 312 2.22 -3.12 19.43
CA LYS A 312 3.07 -2.63 20.51
C LYS A 312 3.42 -1.16 20.32
N TYR A 313 3.86 -0.78 19.11
CA TYR A 313 4.21 0.59 18.80
C TYR A 313 3.03 1.56 18.92
N GLU A 314 1.85 1.16 18.45
CA GLU A 314 0.70 2.06 18.37
C GLU A 314 -0.02 2.23 19.71
N PHE A 315 -0.11 1.20 20.53
CA PHE A 315 -1.05 1.17 21.65
C PHE A 315 -0.42 0.85 23.01
N ILE A 316 0.84 0.38 23.07
CA ILE A 316 1.49 -0.04 24.30
C ILE A 316 2.69 0.84 24.62
N GLU A 317 3.56 1.08 23.64
CA GLU A 317 4.77 1.90 23.82
C GLU A 317 4.39 3.39 23.97
N ASP A 318 4.98 4.08 24.95
CA ASP A 318 4.86 5.54 25.12
C ASP A 318 5.79 6.25 24.12
N ASN A 319 5.30 6.43 22.89
CA ASN A 319 6.02 7.12 21.83
C ASN A 319 5.53 8.56 21.70
N LYS A 320 6.11 9.49 22.45
CA LYS A 320 5.72 10.92 22.46
C LYS A 320 5.87 11.61 21.10
N ASN A 321 6.78 11.14 20.25
CA ASN A 321 7.09 11.72 18.93
C ASN A 321 6.74 10.75 17.78
N LYS A 322 5.56 10.13 17.80
CA LYS A 322 5.11 9.26 16.71
C LYS A 322 5.01 10.02 15.38
N VAL A 323 5.79 9.60 14.40
CA VAL A 323 5.57 10.03 13.02
C VAL A 323 4.43 9.22 12.45
N THR A 324 3.41 9.92 11.96
CA THR A 324 2.23 9.32 11.35
C THR A 324 2.16 9.65 9.87
N PHE A 325 1.54 8.74 9.12
CA PHE A 325 1.31 8.82 7.70
C PHE A 325 -0.20 8.62 7.47
N GLU A 326 -0.84 9.68 6.98
CA GLU A 326 -2.25 9.62 6.62
C GLU A 326 -2.37 8.87 5.29
N THR A 327 -3.02 7.73 5.31
CA THR A 327 -3.20 6.87 4.13
C THR A 327 -4.67 6.65 3.77
N GLU A 328 -5.60 7.19 4.59
CA GLU A 328 -7.05 7.21 4.33
C GLU A 328 -7.75 8.37 5.04
#